data_95676a3e1b81f14c53865a176eef3791
#
_entry.id   95676a3e1b81f14c53865a176eef3791
#
_cell.length_a   1.000
_cell.length_b   1.000
_cell.length_c   1.000
_cell.angle_alpha   90.00
_cell.angle_beta   90.00
_cell.angle_gamma   90.00
#
_symmetry.space_group_name_H-M   'P 1'
#
loop_
_entity.id
_entity.type
_entity.pdbx_description
1 polymer ?
#
loop_
_entity_poly.entity_id
_entity_poly.type
_entity_poly.pdbx_seq_one_letter_code
_entity_poly.pdbx_strand_id
1 'polypeptide(L)'
;MEYEQEFVLVSPATVAGEQFIQLLKVKKIPFAIIVNSQADQLRFEKIGIEHILVIDTQRQDLWRIPQLNIGKIYLFERSLPLCCRYIQICRAWTSDKLYVITEGSQSRLIYRGLGADYIIHTNGSSASFLL
;
A
#
# COMPACT_ATOMS: atom_id res chain seq x y z
N MET A 1 -10.48 27.94 -5.41
CA MET A 1 -9.68 27.04 -4.56
C MET A 1 -9.55 25.69 -5.25
N GLU A 2 -8.33 25.25 -5.43
CA GLU A 2 -8.09 23.94 -6.02
C GLU A 2 -8.00 22.89 -4.92
N TYR A 3 -8.65 21.77 -5.15
CA TYR A 3 -8.53 20.61 -4.27
C TYR A 3 -7.68 19.58 -4.99
N GLU A 4 -6.57 19.22 -4.38
CA GLU A 4 -5.77 18.14 -4.91
C GLU A 4 -6.55 16.83 -4.79
N GLN A 5 -6.50 16.05 -5.86
CA GLN A 5 -7.11 14.74 -5.85
C GLN A 5 -6.39 13.83 -4.86
N GLU A 6 -7.15 13.19 -3.98
CA GLU A 6 -6.60 12.26 -3.02
C GLU A 6 -6.46 10.87 -3.64
N PHE A 7 -5.33 10.24 -3.39
CA PHE A 7 -5.01 8.91 -3.90
C PHE A 7 -4.97 7.91 -2.76
N VAL A 8 -5.61 6.77 -2.97
CA VAL A 8 -5.41 5.59 -2.12
C VAL A 8 -4.07 4.98 -2.50
N LEU A 9 -3.23 4.70 -1.51
CA LEU A 9 -1.94 4.04 -1.75
C LEU A 9 -2.06 2.56 -1.37
N VAL A 10 -1.59 1.69 -2.25
CA VAL A 10 -1.68 0.24 -2.06
C VAL A 10 -0.34 -0.40 -2.30
N SER A 11 0.08 -1.28 -1.39
CA SER A 11 1.16 -2.23 -1.65
C SER A 11 0.52 -3.56 -2.08
N PRO A 12 0.49 -3.87 -3.39
CA PRO A 12 -0.25 -5.03 -3.90
C PRO A 12 0.63 -6.28 -3.95
N ALA A 13 1.25 -6.62 -2.85
CA ALA A 13 2.26 -7.67 -2.81
C ALA A 13 1.69 -9.09 -2.80
N THR A 14 0.36 -9.24 -2.72
CA THR A 14 -0.33 -10.53 -2.68
C THR A 14 -1.41 -10.58 -3.75
N VAL A 15 -1.97 -11.78 -3.97
CA VAL A 15 -3.09 -11.95 -4.90
C VAL A 15 -4.27 -11.09 -4.47
N ALA A 16 -4.58 -11.06 -3.17
CA ALA A 16 -5.67 -10.23 -2.66
C ALA A 16 -5.40 -8.74 -2.93
N GLY A 17 -4.13 -8.31 -2.81
CA GLY A 17 -3.76 -6.93 -3.12
C GLY A 17 -3.94 -6.58 -4.59
N GLU A 18 -3.59 -7.50 -5.48
CA GLU A 18 -3.79 -7.29 -6.92
C GLU A 18 -5.28 -7.24 -7.27
N GLN A 19 -6.10 -8.06 -6.64
CA GLN A 19 -7.55 -7.99 -6.82
C GLN A 19 -8.10 -6.66 -6.30
N PHE A 20 -7.56 -6.16 -5.20
CA PHE A 20 -7.99 -4.90 -4.62
C PHE A 20 -7.75 -3.72 -5.57
N ILE A 21 -6.58 -3.65 -6.22
CA ILE A 21 -6.32 -2.57 -7.16
C ILE A 21 -7.20 -2.68 -8.41
N GLN A 22 -7.56 -3.88 -8.85
CA GLN A 22 -8.52 -4.03 -9.94
C GLN A 22 -9.89 -3.49 -9.54
N LEU A 23 -10.30 -3.71 -8.29
CA LEU A 23 -11.56 -3.18 -7.79
C LEU A 23 -11.53 -1.65 -7.72
N LEU A 24 -10.41 -1.06 -7.31
CA LEU A 24 -10.25 0.39 -7.33
C LEU A 24 -10.39 0.94 -8.75
N LYS A 25 -9.83 0.26 -9.75
CA LYS A 25 -9.98 0.66 -11.14
C LYS A 25 -11.45 0.61 -11.58
N VAL A 26 -12.15 -0.46 -11.27
CA VAL A 26 -13.55 -0.62 -11.64
C VAL A 26 -14.41 0.46 -11.00
N LYS A 27 -14.15 0.80 -9.75
CA LYS A 27 -14.89 1.84 -9.03
C LYS A 27 -14.42 3.24 -9.36
N LYS A 28 -13.40 3.38 -10.21
CA LYS A 28 -12.84 4.67 -10.60
C LYS A 28 -12.33 5.49 -9.41
N ILE A 29 -11.80 4.81 -8.40
CA ILE A 29 -11.19 5.46 -7.25
C ILE A 29 -9.71 5.73 -7.59
N PRO A 30 -9.24 6.98 -7.49
CA PRO A 30 -7.84 7.28 -7.77
C PRO A 30 -6.92 6.55 -6.81
N PHE A 31 -5.89 5.89 -7.34
CA PHE A 31 -4.96 5.14 -6.51
C PHE A 31 -3.56 5.15 -7.11
N ALA A 32 -2.59 4.92 -6.24
CA ALA A 32 -1.20 4.68 -6.59
C ALA A 32 -0.77 3.39 -5.92
N ILE A 33 0.23 2.73 -6.48
CA ILE A 33 0.82 1.55 -5.84
C ILE A 33 2.26 1.84 -5.43
N ILE A 34 2.72 1.13 -4.41
CA ILE A 34 4.11 1.17 -3.99
C ILE A 34 4.72 -0.21 -4.19
N VAL A 35 5.88 -0.24 -4.83
CA VAL A 35 6.64 -1.46 -5.09
C VAL A 35 8.09 -1.22 -4.73
N ASN A 36 8.87 -2.30 -4.57
CA ASN A 36 10.26 -2.18 -4.15
C ASN A 36 11.25 -2.70 -5.18
N SER A 37 10.83 -2.88 -6.42
CA SER A 37 11.73 -3.32 -7.48
C SER A 37 11.28 -2.80 -8.84
N GLN A 38 12.24 -2.70 -9.76
CA GLN A 38 11.94 -2.31 -11.13
C GLN A 38 11.17 -3.40 -11.86
N ALA A 39 11.41 -4.66 -11.51
CA ALA A 39 10.67 -5.77 -12.11
C ALA A 39 9.18 -5.66 -11.82
N ASP A 40 8.82 -5.34 -10.58
CA ASP A 40 7.41 -5.11 -10.22
C ASP A 40 6.87 -3.86 -10.92
N GLN A 41 7.66 -2.80 -11.00
CA GLN A 41 7.24 -1.61 -11.74
C GLN A 41 6.85 -1.94 -13.17
N LEU A 42 7.70 -2.66 -13.88
CA LEU A 42 7.44 -3.04 -15.27
C LEU A 42 6.20 -3.92 -15.38
N ARG A 43 6.04 -4.85 -14.45
CA ARG A 43 4.88 -5.75 -14.45
C ARG A 43 3.56 -4.99 -14.33
N PHE A 44 3.51 -4.05 -13.41
CA PHE A 44 2.29 -3.27 -13.19
C PHE A 44 2.06 -2.22 -14.29
N GLU A 45 3.12 -1.66 -14.87
CA GLU A 45 2.98 -0.77 -16.01
C GLU A 45 2.33 -1.50 -17.19
N LYS A 46 2.71 -2.75 -17.43
CA LYS A 46 2.18 -3.56 -18.53
C LYS A 46 0.67 -3.79 -18.40
N ILE A 47 0.14 -3.82 -17.20
CA ILE A 47 -1.29 -4.01 -16.98
C ILE A 47 -2.03 -2.67 -16.81
N GLY A 48 -1.37 -1.55 -17.07
CA GLY A 48 -2.02 -0.26 -17.17
C GLY A 48 -2.11 0.55 -15.88
N ILE A 49 -1.30 0.25 -14.87
CA ILE A 49 -1.29 1.05 -13.65
C ILE A 49 -0.50 2.34 -13.91
N GLU A 50 -1.12 3.49 -13.69
CA GLU A 50 -0.55 4.79 -14.02
C GLU A 50 0.40 5.34 -12.97
N HIS A 51 0.06 5.21 -11.69
CA HIS A 51 0.80 5.83 -10.61
C HIS A 51 1.52 4.75 -9.81
N ILE A 52 2.83 4.64 -10.01
CA ILE A 52 3.65 3.62 -9.37
C ILE A 52 4.81 4.30 -8.67
N LEU A 53 4.92 4.08 -7.36
CA LEU A 53 6.03 4.57 -6.55
C LEU A 53 7.00 3.41 -6.33
N VAL A 54 8.23 3.56 -6.81
CA VAL A 54 9.27 2.56 -6.61
C VAL A 54 10.16 3.02 -5.48
N ILE A 55 10.24 2.23 -4.41
CA ILE A 55 11.00 2.58 -3.21
C ILE A 55 12.07 1.52 -2.97
N ASP A 56 13.31 1.98 -2.79
CA ASP A 56 14.36 1.10 -2.31
C ASP A 56 14.24 1.04 -0.78
N THR A 57 13.71 -0.05 -0.28
CA THR A 57 13.46 -0.22 1.15
C THR A 57 14.74 -0.35 1.98
N GLN A 58 15.88 -0.52 1.31
CA GLN A 58 17.20 -0.62 1.95
C GLN A 58 17.91 0.75 2.03
N ARG A 59 17.42 1.75 1.31
CA ARG A 59 18.09 3.04 1.17
C ARG A 59 17.24 4.16 1.78
N GLN A 60 17.30 4.31 3.08
CA GLN A 60 16.51 5.30 3.82
C GLN A 60 16.80 6.74 3.34
N ASP A 61 18.01 6.99 2.89
CA ASP A 61 18.38 8.31 2.35
C ASP A 61 17.66 8.67 1.06
N LEU A 62 17.06 7.69 0.39
CA LEU A 62 16.29 7.91 -0.85
C LEU A 62 14.79 8.02 -0.61
N TRP A 63 14.33 7.87 0.63
CA TRP A 63 12.91 7.96 0.93
C TRP A 63 12.47 9.42 0.89
N ARG A 64 11.57 9.73 -0.02
CA ARG A 64 11.01 11.07 -0.22
C ARG A 64 9.52 11.03 -0.11
N ILE A 65 8.93 12.10 0.42
CA ILE A 65 7.47 12.24 0.41
C ILE A 65 7.05 12.37 -1.05
N PRO A 66 6.11 11.54 -1.52
CA PRO A 66 5.66 11.61 -2.91
C PRO A 66 4.92 12.91 -3.18
N GLN A 67 4.87 13.30 -4.45
CA GLN A 67 4.16 14.51 -4.86
C GLN A 67 2.67 14.28 -5.07
N LEU A 68 2.18 13.11 -4.71
CA LEU A 68 0.76 12.79 -4.73
C LEU A 68 0.16 13.07 -3.36
N ASN A 69 -1.09 13.52 -3.35
CA ASN A 69 -1.85 13.67 -2.12
C ASN A 69 -2.33 12.28 -1.66
N ILE A 70 -1.65 11.72 -0.68
CA ILE A 70 -1.93 10.35 -0.22
C ILE A 70 -2.98 10.39 0.88
N GLY A 71 -4.06 9.64 0.70
CA GLY A 71 -5.08 9.43 1.71
C GLY A 71 -4.88 8.09 2.43
N LYS A 72 -5.87 7.21 2.35
CA LYS A 72 -5.78 5.89 3.00
C LYS A 72 -4.69 5.05 2.37
N ILE A 73 -4.02 4.25 3.21
CA ILE A 73 -2.96 3.35 2.77
C ILE A 73 -3.35 1.92 3.12
N TYR A 74 -3.22 1.03 2.16
CA TYR A 74 -3.52 -0.41 2.33
C TYR A 74 -2.27 -1.21 1.98
N LEU A 75 -1.65 -1.81 3.00
CA LEU A 75 -0.45 -2.62 2.83
C LEU A 75 -0.83 -4.09 2.91
N PHE A 76 -0.77 -4.79 1.79
CA PHE A 76 -1.01 -6.22 1.73
C PHE A 76 0.29 -6.95 2.07
N GLU A 77 0.32 -7.59 3.22
CA GLU A 77 1.52 -8.19 3.77
C GLU A 77 1.97 -9.40 2.95
N ARG A 78 3.19 -9.34 2.41
CA ARG A 78 3.86 -10.50 1.84
C ARG A 78 4.85 -11.10 2.85
N SER A 79 5.57 -10.24 3.56
CA SER A 79 6.50 -10.65 4.61
C SER A 79 6.51 -9.62 5.72
N LEU A 80 6.85 -10.06 6.92
CA LEU A 80 6.94 -9.17 8.07
C LEU A 80 7.98 -8.06 7.86
N PRO A 81 9.23 -8.37 7.44
CA PRO A 81 10.22 -7.31 7.27
C PRO A 81 9.82 -6.26 6.26
N LEU A 82 9.30 -6.67 5.12
CA LEU A 82 8.89 -5.72 4.06
C LEU A 82 7.73 -4.85 4.53
N CYS A 83 6.73 -5.46 5.17
CA CYS A 83 5.58 -4.70 5.66
C CYS A 83 6.00 -3.68 6.72
N CYS A 84 6.89 -4.05 7.63
CA CYS A 84 7.42 -3.12 8.62
C CYS A 84 8.10 -1.92 7.96
N ARG A 85 8.92 -2.18 6.92
CA ARG A 85 9.60 -1.11 6.19
C ARG A 85 8.59 -0.18 5.53
N TYR A 86 7.57 -0.73 4.89
CA TYR A 86 6.56 0.10 4.25
C TYR A 86 5.81 0.96 5.27
N ILE A 87 5.47 0.44 6.45
CA ILE A 87 4.84 1.27 7.48
C ILE A 87 5.76 2.42 7.87
N GLN A 88 7.04 2.13 8.11
CA GLN A 88 8.01 3.15 8.47
C GLN A 88 8.14 4.24 7.40
N ILE A 89 8.11 3.85 6.14
CA ILE A 89 8.23 4.78 5.02
C ILE A 89 6.94 5.61 4.87
N CYS A 90 5.79 4.94 4.87
CA CYS A 90 4.53 5.53 4.44
C CYS A 90 3.79 6.28 5.55
N ARG A 91 4.07 5.97 6.82
CA ARG A 91 3.27 6.55 7.91
C ARG A 91 3.25 8.07 7.87
N ALA A 92 4.38 8.68 7.54
CA ALA A 92 4.50 10.13 7.50
C ALA A 92 3.86 10.75 6.25
N TRP A 93 3.44 9.95 5.28
CA TRP A 93 2.89 10.46 4.03
C TRP A 93 1.41 10.84 4.13
N THR A 94 0.75 10.44 5.20
CA THR A 94 -0.67 10.70 5.34
C THR A 94 -1.04 10.85 6.82
N SER A 95 -2.09 11.63 7.07
CA SER A 95 -2.75 11.67 8.37
C SER A 95 -3.99 10.79 8.42
N ASP A 96 -4.34 10.17 7.29
CA ASP A 96 -5.48 9.26 7.21
C ASP A 96 -5.09 7.87 7.73
N LYS A 97 -5.98 6.90 7.61
CA LYS A 97 -5.79 5.56 8.16
C LYS A 97 -4.83 4.71 7.34
N LEU A 98 -4.00 3.96 8.05
CA LEU A 98 -3.10 2.99 7.44
C LEU A 98 -3.53 1.60 7.87
N TYR A 99 -3.82 0.76 6.88
CA TYR A 99 -4.32 -0.61 7.06
C TYR A 99 -3.23 -1.60 6.67
N VAL A 100 -3.08 -2.64 7.47
CA VAL A 100 -2.28 -3.82 7.10
C VAL A 100 -3.24 -4.98 6.91
N ILE A 101 -3.15 -5.64 5.77
CA ILE A 101 -3.97 -6.81 5.46
C ILE A 101 -3.04 -8.03 5.48
N THR A 102 -3.27 -8.93 6.41
CA THR A 102 -2.38 -10.06 6.67
C THR A 102 -3.16 -11.37 6.66
N GLU A 103 -2.48 -12.44 6.26
CA GLU A 103 -3.00 -13.80 6.41
C GLU A 103 -2.44 -14.46 7.67
N GLY A 104 -1.40 -13.86 8.28
CA GLY A 104 -0.83 -14.33 9.54
C GLY A 104 -1.48 -13.67 10.74
N SER A 105 -1.22 -14.21 11.93
CA SER A 105 -1.86 -13.73 13.14
C SER A 105 -0.88 -13.17 14.18
N GLN A 106 0.42 -13.18 13.88
CA GLN A 106 1.44 -13.02 14.92
C GLN A 106 2.06 -11.63 15.01
N SER A 107 1.73 -10.70 14.10
CA SER A 107 2.49 -9.46 13.96
C SER A 107 1.73 -8.20 14.35
N ARG A 108 0.57 -8.33 14.95
CA ARG A 108 -0.32 -7.20 15.22
C ARG A 108 0.33 -6.09 16.05
N LEU A 109 0.97 -6.47 17.15
CA LEU A 109 1.57 -5.48 18.06
C LEU A 109 2.74 -4.76 17.41
N ILE A 110 3.50 -5.48 16.59
CA ILE A 110 4.62 -4.88 15.84
C ILE A 110 4.09 -3.82 14.88
N TYR A 111 3.09 -4.16 14.09
CA TYR A 111 2.53 -3.24 13.09
C TYR A 111 1.88 -2.03 13.77
N ARG A 112 1.14 -2.23 14.85
CA ARG A 112 0.55 -1.11 15.59
C ARG A 112 1.62 -0.20 16.18
N GLY A 113 2.68 -0.79 16.72
CA GLY A 113 3.79 -0.02 17.27
C GLY A 113 4.51 0.83 16.24
N LEU A 114 4.49 0.42 14.97
CA LEU A 114 5.09 1.18 13.88
C LEU A 114 4.15 2.23 13.29
N GLY A 115 2.86 2.21 13.62
CA GLY A 115 1.94 3.23 13.19
C GLY A 115 0.73 2.76 12.39
N ALA A 116 0.54 1.45 12.21
CA ALA A 116 -0.66 0.95 11.55
C ALA A 116 -1.89 1.19 12.42
N ASP A 117 -2.95 1.70 11.82
CA ASP A 117 -4.20 1.96 12.53
C ASP A 117 -5.04 0.70 12.65
N TYR A 118 -5.09 -0.10 11.60
CA TYR A 118 -5.90 -1.32 11.56
C TYR A 118 -5.10 -2.46 10.98
N ILE A 119 -5.17 -3.61 11.64
CA ILE A 119 -4.61 -4.85 11.12
C ILE A 119 -5.78 -5.79 10.86
N ILE A 120 -5.98 -6.14 9.58
CA ILE A 120 -7.11 -6.93 9.14
C ILE A 120 -6.60 -8.29 8.70
N HIS A 121 -7.11 -9.33 9.33
CA HIS A 121 -6.76 -10.69 8.99
C HIS A 121 -7.71 -11.21 7.91
N THR A 122 -7.15 -11.79 6.86
CA THR A 122 -7.91 -12.48 5.83
C THR A 122 -7.39 -13.90 5.68
N ASN A 123 -8.19 -14.75 5.04
CA ASN A 123 -7.80 -16.13 4.76
C ASN A 123 -7.46 -16.33 3.28
N GLY A 124 -6.91 -15.29 2.64
CA GLY A 124 -6.55 -15.34 1.23
C GLY A 124 -7.68 -15.03 0.29
N SER A 125 -8.86 -14.70 0.79
CA SER A 125 -10.00 -14.33 -0.04
C SER A 125 -9.96 -12.84 -0.39
N SER A 126 -10.97 -12.40 -1.14
CA SER A 126 -11.07 -11.02 -1.61
C SER A 126 -11.12 -10.03 -0.44
N ALA A 127 -10.48 -8.87 -0.62
CA ALA A 127 -10.53 -7.77 0.31
C ALA A 127 -11.55 -6.70 -0.10
N SER A 128 -12.55 -7.07 -0.89
CA SER A 128 -13.55 -6.13 -1.40
C SER A 128 -14.34 -5.43 -0.28
N PHE A 129 -14.44 -6.05 0.88
CA PHE A 129 -15.12 -5.46 2.03
C PHE A 129 -14.44 -4.19 2.55
N LEU A 130 -13.20 -3.91 2.14
CA LEU A 130 -12.48 -2.71 2.55
C LEU A 130 -12.98 -1.46 1.82
N LEU A 131 -13.73 -1.64 0.78
CA LEU A 131 -14.34 -0.57 0.04
C LEU A 131 -15.85 -0.54 0.30
#